data_d90c97d8b26aa67150d42c65076b35f4
#
_entry.id   d90c97d8b26aa67150d42c65076b35f4
#
_cell.length_a   1.000
_cell.length_b   1.000
_cell.length_c   1.000
_cell.angle_alpha   90.00
_cell.angle_beta   90.00
_cell.angle_gamma   90.00
#
_symmetry.space_group_name_H-M   'P 1'
#
loop_
_entity.id
_entity.type
_entity.pdbx_description
1 polymer ?
#
loop_
_entity_poly.entity_id
_entity_poly.type
_entity_poly.pdbx_seq_one_letter_code
_entity_poly.pdbx_strand_id
1 'polypeptide(L)'
;MHSTFLAGNNQPAVTQPRKPLILIVDDEPSNLHVLVEGLLADYDVRISTSGEQALVFVESTRPDLILLDIMMPGMDGYEVCKRLKAKQNTKGIPIIFVTALTEVESEEKGFAMGAIDYIHKPYKLALVRARIRTHITAQGMLD
;
A
#
# COMPACT_ATOMS: atom_id res chain seq x y z
N MET A 1 23.04 -10.95 -32.19
CA MET A 1 22.85 -11.08 -31.68
C MET A 1 22.94 -10.86 -31.08
N HIS A 2 23.00 -10.78 -31.25
CA HIS A 2 22.98 -10.71 -30.59
C HIS A 2 23.32 -10.85 -29.73
N SER A 3 23.49 -10.90 -29.61
CA SER A 3 23.73 -11.18 -28.82
C SER A 3 24.16 -11.13 -28.08
N THR A 4 24.36 -11.11 -28.23
CA THR A 4 24.61 -11.18 -27.63
C THR A 4 24.76 -10.86 -27.01
N PHE A 5 24.83 -10.77 -27.30
CA PHE A 5 24.75 -10.69 -26.71
C PHE A 5 24.86 -10.85 -26.03
N LEU A 6 25.11 -10.83 -26.18
CA LEU A 6 25.04 -11.14 -25.48
C LEU A 6 25.18 -11.31 -24.58
N ALA A 7 25.48 -11.46 -24.71
CA ALA A 7 25.42 -11.68 -23.85
C ALA A 7 25.42 -11.45 -23.02
N GLY A 8 25.31 -11.25 -23.24
CA GLY A 8 24.99 -11.05 -22.50
C GLY A 8 24.64 -10.89 -21.90
N ASN A 9 24.54 -10.68 -22.36
CA ASN A 9 23.98 -10.66 -21.82
C ASN A 9 23.53 -11.13 -21.04
N ASN A 10 23.16 -11.25 -21.07
CA ASN A 10 22.85 -11.74 -19.90
C ASN A 10 23.43 -11.19 -18.72
N GLN A 11 23.45 -10.18 -18.44
CA GLN A 11 23.99 -9.47 -17.44
C GLN A 11 23.09 -9.21 -16.34
N PRO A 12 22.90 -10.05 -15.34
CA PRO A 12 21.97 -9.90 -14.25
C PRO A 12 22.30 -8.72 -13.36
N ALA A 13 23.53 -8.36 -13.33
CA ALA A 13 23.95 -7.28 -12.44
C ALA A 13 23.42 -5.92 -12.81
N VAL A 14 22.90 -5.73 -14.02
CA VAL A 14 22.35 -4.45 -14.41
C VAL A 14 20.84 -4.37 -14.31
N THR A 15 20.23 -5.34 -13.65
CA THR A 15 18.80 -5.35 -13.44
C THR A 15 18.39 -4.17 -12.53
N GLN A 16 17.38 -3.43 -12.95
CA GLN A 16 16.84 -2.35 -12.14
C GLN A 16 16.16 -2.92 -10.90
N PRO A 17 16.29 -2.28 -9.75
CA PRO A 17 15.53 -2.70 -8.58
C PRO A 17 14.04 -2.61 -8.86
N ARG A 18 13.29 -3.57 -8.33
CA ARG A 18 11.84 -3.56 -8.41
C ARG A 18 11.29 -2.39 -7.61
N LYS A 19 10.34 -1.66 -8.18
CA LYS A 19 9.63 -0.63 -7.42
C LYS A 19 8.75 -1.31 -6.37
N PRO A 20 8.69 -0.76 -5.16
CA PRO A 20 7.78 -1.31 -4.16
C PRO A 20 6.33 -1.23 -4.64
N LEU A 21 5.56 -2.25 -4.33
CA LEU A 21 4.16 -2.35 -4.72
C LEU A 21 3.27 -1.79 -3.62
N ILE A 22 2.52 -0.74 -3.96
CA ILE A 22 1.59 -0.09 -3.05
C ILE A 22 0.18 -0.42 -3.51
N LEU A 23 -0.62 -1.02 -2.62
CA LEU A 23 -2.04 -1.24 -2.88
C LEU A 23 -2.83 -0.13 -2.21
N ILE A 24 -3.65 0.57 -2.99
CA ILE A 24 -4.52 1.63 -2.47
C ILE A 24 -5.94 1.09 -2.46
N VAL A 25 -6.59 1.12 -1.31
CA VAL A 25 -7.96 0.63 -1.15
C VAL A 25 -8.84 1.79 -0.73
N ASP A 26 -9.71 2.24 -1.64
CA ASP A 26 -10.60 3.36 -1.42
C ASP A 26 -11.72 3.26 -2.45
N ASP A 27 -12.95 3.53 -2.04
CA ASP A 27 -14.11 3.41 -2.94
C ASP A 27 -14.39 4.69 -3.73
N GLU A 28 -13.66 5.78 -3.46
CA GLU A 28 -13.88 7.05 -4.15
C GLU A 28 -12.89 7.26 -5.29
N PRO A 29 -13.37 7.33 -6.54
CA PRO A 29 -12.46 7.46 -7.69
C PRO A 29 -11.56 8.69 -7.65
N SER A 30 -12.06 9.82 -7.12
CA SER A 30 -11.25 11.03 -7.05
C SER A 30 -10.05 10.88 -6.14
N ASN A 31 -10.23 10.20 -5.00
CA ASN A 31 -9.13 9.92 -4.08
C ASN A 31 -8.10 9.00 -4.71
N LEU A 32 -8.57 7.96 -5.40
CA LEU A 32 -7.69 7.03 -6.08
C LEU A 32 -6.85 7.73 -7.14
N HIS A 33 -7.49 8.61 -7.93
CA HIS A 33 -6.79 9.33 -8.99
C HIS A 33 -5.63 10.16 -8.43
N VAL A 34 -5.89 10.93 -7.38
CA VAL A 34 -4.87 11.80 -6.77
C VAL A 34 -3.68 10.96 -6.27
N LEU A 35 -3.98 9.87 -5.57
CA LEU A 35 -2.91 9.04 -5.00
C LEU A 35 -2.12 8.31 -6.09
N VAL A 36 -2.80 7.77 -7.09
CA VAL A 36 -2.12 7.07 -8.19
C VAL A 36 -1.18 8.04 -8.91
N GLU A 37 -1.68 9.22 -9.29
CA GLU A 37 -0.87 10.22 -9.99
C GLU A 37 0.34 10.62 -9.15
N GLY A 38 0.15 10.76 -7.85
CA GLY A 38 1.22 11.21 -6.98
C GLY A 38 2.26 10.15 -6.63
N LEU A 39 1.97 8.88 -6.86
CA LEU A 39 2.85 7.80 -6.44
C LEU A 39 3.50 7.01 -7.57
N LEU A 40 3.00 7.17 -8.81
CA LEU A 40 3.45 6.36 -9.94
C LEU A 40 4.93 6.51 -10.28
N ALA A 41 5.53 7.65 -9.99
CA ALA A 41 6.93 7.87 -10.35
C ALA A 41 7.86 6.94 -9.57
N ASP A 42 7.51 6.63 -8.32
CA ASP A 42 8.39 5.90 -7.42
C ASP A 42 7.91 4.49 -7.08
N TYR A 43 6.65 4.18 -7.34
CA TYR A 43 6.04 2.93 -6.88
C TYR A 43 5.25 2.25 -7.98
N ASP A 44 5.12 0.92 -7.87
CA ASP A 44 4.15 0.15 -8.62
C ASP A 44 2.84 0.28 -7.86
N VAL A 45 1.83 0.91 -8.45
CA VAL A 45 0.59 1.24 -7.75
C VAL A 45 -0.55 0.40 -8.29
N ARG A 46 -1.25 -0.28 -7.39
CA ARG A 46 -2.44 -1.05 -7.71
C ARG A 46 -3.59 -0.54 -6.86
N ILE A 47 -4.81 -0.69 -7.35
CA ILE A 47 -5.99 -0.16 -6.66
C ILE A 47 -7.02 -1.25 -6.45
N SER A 48 -7.78 -1.13 -5.36
CA SER A 48 -8.99 -1.90 -5.10
C SER A 48 -10.04 -0.91 -4.61
N THR A 49 -11.28 -1.10 -5.05
CA THR A 49 -12.35 -0.17 -4.72
C THR A 49 -13.28 -0.70 -3.63
N SER A 50 -12.97 -1.86 -3.07
CA SER A 50 -13.71 -2.42 -1.94
C SER A 50 -12.80 -3.30 -1.10
N GLY A 51 -13.23 -3.59 0.12
CA GLY A 51 -12.49 -4.48 1.00
C GLY A 51 -12.38 -5.89 0.42
N GLU A 52 -13.46 -6.37 -0.18
CA GLU A 52 -13.48 -7.69 -0.80
C GLU A 52 -12.47 -7.79 -1.93
N GLN A 53 -12.41 -6.77 -2.79
CA GLN A 53 -11.42 -6.74 -3.87
C GLN A 53 -10.00 -6.76 -3.33
N ALA A 54 -9.76 -6.00 -2.26
CA ALA A 54 -8.44 -5.95 -1.66
C ALA A 54 -8.01 -7.32 -1.14
N LEU A 55 -8.91 -8.04 -0.48
CA LEU A 55 -8.60 -9.37 0.05
C LEU A 55 -8.32 -10.37 -1.08
N VAL A 56 -9.08 -10.30 -2.17
CA VAL A 56 -8.83 -11.15 -3.33
C VAL A 56 -7.48 -10.83 -3.95
N PHE A 57 -7.16 -9.55 -4.07
CA PHE A 57 -5.88 -9.13 -4.64
C PHE A 57 -4.70 -9.72 -3.88
N VAL A 58 -4.74 -9.63 -2.55
CA VAL A 58 -3.59 -10.07 -1.75
C VAL A 58 -3.44 -11.59 -1.69
N GLU A 59 -4.45 -12.35 -2.12
CA GLU A 59 -4.31 -13.81 -2.22
C GLU A 59 -3.28 -14.22 -3.26
N SER A 60 -3.14 -13.44 -4.33
CA SER A 60 -2.24 -13.78 -5.42
C SER A 60 -1.05 -12.83 -5.53
N THR A 61 -1.13 -11.64 -4.97
CA THR A 61 -0.09 -10.63 -5.10
C THR A 61 0.13 -9.95 -3.75
N ARG A 62 1.34 -10.05 -3.23
CA ARG A 62 1.65 -9.46 -1.93
C ARG A 62 2.12 -8.01 -2.11
N PRO A 63 1.36 -7.01 -1.64
CA PRO A 63 1.87 -5.64 -1.66
C PRO A 63 2.95 -5.43 -0.61
N ASP A 64 3.78 -4.44 -0.83
CA ASP A 64 4.80 -4.04 0.13
C ASP A 64 4.23 -3.10 1.18
N LEU A 65 3.11 -2.45 0.87
CA LEU A 65 2.41 -1.56 1.79
C LEU A 65 0.99 -1.35 1.28
N ILE A 66 0.03 -1.20 2.18
CA ILE A 66 -1.37 -0.93 1.85
C ILE A 66 -1.79 0.40 2.43
N LEU A 67 -2.32 1.28 1.57
CA LEU A 67 -3.06 2.47 2.01
C LEU A 67 -4.53 2.08 2.02
N LEU A 68 -5.19 2.19 3.16
CA LEU A 68 -6.50 1.59 3.35
C LEU A 68 -7.47 2.59 3.98
N ASP A 69 -8.53 2.92 3.24
CA ASP A 69 -9.60 3.75 3.80
C ASP A 69 -10.43 2.88 4.76
N ILE A 70 -10.88 3.48 5.83
CA ILE A 70 -11.74 2.80 6.80
C ILE A 70 -13.19 2.84 6.34
N MET A 71 -13.65 4.00 5.85
CA MET A 71 -15.07 4.22 5.54
C MET A 71 -15.38 3.78 4.12
N MET A 72 -15.78 2.53 3.99
CA MET A 72 -16.21 1.96 2.71
C MET A 72 -17.51 1.20 2.92
N PRO A 73 -18.40 1.18 1.90
CA PRO A 73 -19.64 0.38 2.02
C PRO A 73 -19.32 -1.11 2.11
N GLY A 74 -20.15 -1.82 2.83
CA GLY A 74 -19.94 -3.25 3.03
C GLY A 74 -18.84 -3.50 4.03
N MET A 75 -17.76 -4.15 3.60
CA MET A 75 -16.62 -4.41 4.46
C MET A 75 -15.80 -3.14 4.62
N ASP A 76 -15.68 -2.63 5.85
CA ASP A 76 -14.89 -1.43 6.10
C ASP A 76 -13.41 -1.76 6.25
N GLY A 77 -12.59 -0.70 6.39
CA GLY A 77 -11.14 -0.89 6.48
C GLY A 77 -10.69 -1.60 7.74
N TYR A 78 -11.41 -1.45 8.83
CA TYR A 78 -11.08 -2.18 10.05
C TYR A 78 -11.19 -3.70 9.83
N GLU A 79 -12.26 -4.12 9.16
CA GLU A 79 -12.45 -5.55 8.89
C GLU A 79 -11.39 -6.08 7.93
N VAL A 80 -11.02 -5.30 6.92
CA VAL A 80 -9.93 -5.69 6.00
C VAL A 80 -8.64 -5.89 6.80
N CYS A 81 -8.30 -4.93 7.64
CA CYS A 81 -7.08 -4.99 8.46
C CYS A 81 -7.11 -6.23 9.36
N LYS A 82 -8.23 -6.47 10.03
CA LYS A 82 -8.39 -7.61 10.92
C LYS A 82 -8.12 -8.92 10.16
N ARG A 83 -8.69 -9.07 8.97
CA ARG A 83 -8.52 -10.30 8.19
C ARG A 83 -7.10 -10.48 7.70
N LEU A 84 -6.45 -9.39 7.29
CA LEU A 84 -5.05 -9.45 6.86
C LEU A 84 -4.14 -9.83 8.02
N LYS A 85 -4.39 -9.28 9.20
CA LYS A 85 -3.55 -9.56 10.37
C LYS A 85 -3.80 -10.96 10.94
N ALA A 86 -4.90 -11.60 10.58
CA ALA A 86 -5.22 -12.95 11.05
C ALA A 86 -4.50 -14.06 10.31
N LYS A 87 -3.91 -13.77 9.14
CA LYS A 87 -3.25 -14.79 8.31
C LYS A 87 -1.75 -14.63 8.35
N GLN A 88 -1.04 -15.74 8.45
CA GLN A 88 0.41 -15.77 8.57
C GLN A 88 1.10 -15.11 7.37
N ASN A 89 0.57 -15.33 6.16
CA ASN A 89 1.22 -14.83 4.96
C ASN A 89 0.89 -13.36 4.64
N THR A 90 -0.04 -12.73 5.36
CA THR A 90 -0.40 -11.33 5.13
C THR A 90 -0.22 -10.45 6.36
N LYS A 91 -0.06 -11.02 7.54
CA LYS A 91 -0.01 -10.21 8.78
C LYS A 91 1.18 -9.26 8.83
N GLY A 92 2.22 -9.54 8.08
CA GLY A 92 3.42 -8.69 8.05
C GLY A 92 3.33 -7.51 7.10
N ILE A 93 2.28 -7.42 6.29
CA ILE A 93 2.14 -6.31 5.35
C ILE A 93 1.82 -5.03 6.12
N PRO A 94 2.62 -3.98 5.98
CA PRO A 94 2.33 -2.72 6.69
C PRO A 94 1.08 -2.06 6.13
N ILE A 95 0.23 -1.59 7.02
CA ILE A 95 -1.05 -0.95 6.68
C ILE A 95 -1.06 0.46 7.25
N ILE A 96 -1.34 1.44 6.39
CA ILE A 96 -1.57 2.82 6.78
C ILE A 96 -3.04 3.13 6.50
N PHE A 97 -3.80 3.50 7.53
CA PHE A 97 -5.17 3.97 7.32
C PHE A 97 -5.13 5.39 6.79
N VAL A 98 -5.94 5.67 5.75
CA VAL A 98 -6.09 7.01 5.18
C VAL A 98 -7.57 7.31 5.12
N THR A 99 -8.09 8.09 6.06
CA THR A 99 -9.53 8.19 6.23
C THR A 99 -9.97 9.55 6.76
N ALA A 100 -11.27 9.86 6.57
CA ALA A 100 -11.88 11.08 7.09
C ALA A 100 -12.24 10.98 8.57
N LEU A 101 -12.15 9.79 9.18
CA LEU A 101 -12.41 9.64 10.61
C LEU A 101 -11.35 10.37 11.42
N THR A 102 -11.79 11.22 12.35
CA THR A 102 -10.88 12.10 13.08
C THR A 102 -10.92 11.91 14.60
N GLU A 103 -11.80 11.05 15.11
CA GLU A 103 -11.85 10.81 16.55
C GLU A 103 -10.60 10.08 17.03
N VAL A 104 -10.15 10.45 18.21
CA VAL A 104 -9.01 9.81 18.85
C VAL A 104 -9.26 8.30 19.01
N GLU A 105 -10.48 7.91 19.34
CA GLU A 105 -10.84 6.50 19.49
C GLU A 105 -10.66 5.73 18.20
N SER A 106 -10.97 6.34 17.05
CA SER A 106 -10.79 5.70 15.74
C SER A 106 -9.32 5.46 15.45
N GLU A 107 -8.48 6.43 15.80
CA GLU A 107 -7.04 6.31 15.62
C GLU A 107 -6.46 5.24 16.52
N GLU A 108 -6.85 5.24 17.79
CA GLU A 108 -6.41 4.22 18.75
C GLU A 108 -6.83 2.84 18.30
N LYS A 109 -8.06 2.70 17.80
CA LYS A 109 -8.55 1.42 17.30
C LYS A 109 -7.71 0.93 16.12
N GLY A 110 -7.38 1.85 15.19
CA GLY A 110 -6.55 1.50 14.03
C GLY A 110 -5.20 0.94 14.43
N PHE A 111 -4.52 1.62 15.35
CA PHE A 111 -3.22 1.15 15.84
C PHE A 111 -3.35 -0.16 16.61
N ALA A 112 -4.39 -0.30 17.43
CA ALA A 112 -4.63 -1.53 18.17
C ALA A 112 -4.87 -2.72 17.25
N MET A 113 -5.39 -2.49 16.05
CA MET A 113 -5.62 -3.54 15.06
C MET A 113 -4.37 -3.88 14.24
N GLY A 114 -3.28 -3.16 14.46
CA GLY A 114 -2.00 -3.47 13.83
C GLY A 114 -1.59 -2.57 12.69
N ALA A 115 -2.29 -1.45 12.46
CA ALA A 115 -1.83 -0.46 11.49
C ALA A 115 -0.55 0.21 11.99
N ILE A 116 0.33 0.55 11.06
CA ILE A 116 1.60 1.19 11.43
C ILE A 116 1.50 2.70 11.39
N ASP A 117 0.46 3.24 10.76
CA ASP A 117 0.28 4.69 10.68
C ASP A 117 -1.18 5.01 10.38
N TYR A 118 -1.53 6.29 10.50
CA TYR A 118 -2.90 6.76 10.35
C TYR A 118 -2.84 8.18 9.80
N ILE A 119 -3.42 8.39 8.62
CA ILE A 119 -3.41 9.69 7.95
C ILE A 119 -4.83 10.18 7.80
N HIS A 120 -5.11 11.39 8.27
CA HIS A 120 -6.44 12.00 8.18
C HIS A 120 -6.65 12.70 6.83
N LYS A 121 -7.83 12.57 6.27
CA LYS A 121 -8.28 13.38 5.13
C LYS A 121 -8.89 14.68 5.66
N PRO A 122 -8.71 15.80 4.99
CA PRO A 122 -7.89 15.98 3.80
C PRO A 122 -6.41 15.97 4.15
N TYR A 123 -5.59 15.47 3.24
CA TYR A 123 -4.15 15.38 3.45
C TYR A 123 -3.40 16.10 2.34
N LYS A 124 -2.13 16.39 2.59
CA LYS A 124 -1.22 16.84 1.54
C LYS A 124 -0.54 15.60 0.97
N LEU A 125 -0.45 15.54 -0.35
CA LEU A 125 0.19 14.40 -1.00
C LEU A 125 1.63 14.21 -0.51
N ALA A 126 2.32 15.32 -0.23
CA ALA A 126 3.69 15.25 0.30
C ALA A 126 3.75 14.49 1.62
N LEU A 127 2.73 14.62 2.48
CA LEU A 127 2.69 13.88 3.73
C LEU A 127 2.52 12.38 3.48
N VAL A 128 1.61 12.01 2.57
CA VAL A 128 1.40 10.61 2.22
C VAL A 128 2.71 10.00 1.70
N ARG A 129 3.36 10.72 0.78
CA ARG A 129 4.62 10.25 0.19
C ARG A 129 5.71 10.07 1.25
N ALA A 130 5.80 11.02 2.19
CA ALA A 130 6.79 10.94 3.26
C ALA A 130 6.54 9.73 4.17
N ARG A 131 5.27 9.46 4.50
CA ARG A 131 4.93 8.33 5.36
C ARG A 131 5.21 7.00 4.67
N ILE A 132 4.84 6.88 3.39
CA ILE A 132 5.13 5.68 2.63
C ILE A 132 6.64 5.44 2.59
N ARG A 133 7.42 6.46 2.28
CA ARG A 133 8.87 6.32 2.19
C ARG A 133 9.47 5.89 3.51
N THR A 134 9.01 6.49 4.62
CA THR A 134 9.50 6.13 5.95
C THR A 134 9.28 4.64 6.23
N HIS A 135 8.08 4.14 5.96
CA HIS A 135 7.76 2.75 6.28
C HIS A 135 8.37 1.76 5.29
N ILE A 136 8.47 2.13 4.02
CA ILE A 136 9.15 1.29 3.03
C ILE A 136 10.64 1.19 3.35
N THR A 137 11.26 2.29 3.74
CA THR A 137 12.68 2.29 4.16
C THR A 137 12.88 1.40 5.38
N ALA A 138 11.96 1.48 6.35
CA ALA A 138 12.03 0.66 7.55
C ALA A 138 11.91 -0.85 7.24
N GLN A 139 11.29 -1.19 6.12
CA GLN A 139 11.20 -2.59 5.66
C GLN A 139 12.46 -3.03 4.90
N GLY A 140 13.41 -2.13 4.68
CA GLY A 140 14.62 -2.44 3.91
C GLY A 140 14.43 -2.42 2.40
N MET A 141 13.34 -1.84 1.92
CA MET A 141 13.04 -1.80 0.48
C MET A 141 13.70 -0.60 -0.22
N LEU A 142 13.97 0.47 0.52
CA LEU A 142 14.61 1.69 0.00
C LEU A 142 15.65 2.16 1.00
N ASP A 143 16.65 2.85 0.49
CA ASP A 143 17.70 3.44 1.33
C ASP A 143 17.33 4.84 1.84
#